data_a41656d9a3322791524c4c6a6f1edda2
#
_entry.id   a41656d9a3322791524c4c6a6f1edda2
#
_cell.length_a   1.000
_cell.length_b   1.000
_cell.length_c   1.000
_cell.angle_alpha   90.00
_cell.angle_beta   90.00
_cell.angle_gamma   90.00
#
_symmetry.space_group_name_H-M   'P 1'
#
loop_
_entity.id
_entity.type
_entity.pdbx_description
1 polymer ?
#
loop_
_entity_poly.entity_id
_entity_poly.type
_entity_poly.pdbx_seq_one_letter_code
_entity_poly.pdbx_strand_id
1 'polypeptide(L)'
;TEGWLAEEKAGKVLYRGVFGSQKPGGRLANAFDLRLKNIANTNVVRLGDQLLALWEAAEPHALDPRSLETRGLSRLDGVLKKGEAFSAHPRFDPGHNGRPCMVTFGVKTGPRSTIRLMEFATDGPEAGALLHDRSDSFPGFAFLHDFAITPNWAVFLQNAIAFNPLPFVTGEKGAAQCLASQPGGKGRFWLIPRDSGRFAGQKPRILEAPDGFVFHHLNAFEDGDHVVVESIVYDDFPSIGPDEDFAEVNFDTVPEGILHRYRLDLSRESVQTERISERTCEFAMVNPERQGLSARFAWMAVAERERGNDPLQACLLYTSDAADD
;
A
#
# COMPACT_ATOMS: atom_id res chain seq x y z
N THR A 1 13.41 9.61 -12.55
CA THR A 1 12.11 10.21 -12.93
C THR A 1 12.32 11.58 -13.56
N GLU A 2 11.29 12.08 -14.28
CA GLU A 2 11.34 13.41 -14.93
C GLU A 2 11.64 14.53 -13.92
N GLY A 3 11.09 14.43 -12.71
CA GLY A 3 11.36 15.39 -11.64
C GLY A 3 12.82 15.41 -11.21
N TRP A 4 13.45 14.27 -11.08
CA TRP A 4 14.88 14.14 -10.76
C TRP A 4 15.75 14.76 -11.86
N LEU A 5 15.52 14.39 -13.10
CA LEU A 5 16.26 14.93 -14.24
C LEU A 5 16.11 16.46 -14.37
N ALA A 6 14.92 16.98 -14.09
CA ALA A 6 14.68 18.43 -14.09
C ALA A 6 15.47 19.15 -12.99
N GLU A 7 15.54 18.58 -11.78
CA GLU A 7 16.30 19.13 -10.66
C GLU A 7 17.80 19.04 -10.89
N GLU A 8 18.29 17.92 -11.39
CA GLU A 8 19.70 17.75 -11.78
C GLU A 8 20.13 18.80 -12.82
N LYS A 9 19.32 18.96 -13.88
CA LYS A 9 19.56 19.96 -14.91
C LYS A 9 19.51 21.41 -14.39
N ALA A 10 18.64 21.68 -13.42
CA ALA A 10 18.50 22.99 -12.82
C ALA A 10 19.52 23.26 -11.71
N GLY A 11 20.22 22.25 -11.22
CA GLY A 11 21.14 22.32 -10.08
C GLY A 11 20.46 22.77 -8.76
N LYS A 12 19.16 22.54 -8.63
CA LYS A 12 18.38 22.92 -7.44
C LYS A 12 17.09 22.11 -7.31
N VAL A 13 16.55 22.02 -6.06
CA VAL A 13 15.27 21.42 -5.77
C VAL A 13 14.14 22.25 -6.40
N LEU A 14 13.29 21.62 -7.22
CA LEU A 14 12.15 22.23 -7.93
C LEU A 14 10.80 21.79 -7.35
N TYR A 15 10.76 20.64 -6.69
CA TYR A 15 9.54 20.01 -6.17
C TYR A 15 9.66 19.78 -4.68
N ARG A 16 8.53 19.71 -4.01
CA ARG A 16 8.47 19.28 -2.62
C ARG A 16 8.56 17.75 -2.54
N GLY A 17 9.30 17.24 -1.57
CA GLY A 17 9.33 15.82 -1.24
C GLY A 17 8.20 15.44 -0.27
N VAL A 18 7.91 14.15 -0.17
CA VAL A 18 6.92 13.61 0.77
C VAL A 18 7.43 13.73 2.21
N PHE A 19 8.69 13.37 2.44
CA PHE A 19 9.33 13.26 3.74
C PHE A 19 10.10 14.52 4.17
N GLY A 20 9.63 15.70 3.80
CA GLY A 20 10.14 16.95 4.34
C GLY A 20 11.02 17.78 3.43
N SER A 21 11.57 17.24 2.33
CA SER A 21 12.33 18.05 1.38
C SER A 21 11.50 19.22 0.86
N GLN A 22 12.01 20.45 1.06
CA GLN A 22 11.34 21.68 0.66
C GLN A 22 12.14 22.40 -0.43
N LYS A 23 11.45 23.18 -1.25
CA LYS A 23 12.13 24.07 -2.21
C LYS A 23 12.91 25.16 -1.46
N PRO A 24 14.08 25.61 -1.97
CA PRO A 24 14.77 26.75 -1.42
C PRO A 24 13.89 28.01 -1.38
N GLY A 25 14.04 28.84 -0.35
CA GLY A 25 13.27 30.07 -0.16
C GLY A 25 12.23 30.00 0.97
N GLY A 26 12.28 28.95 1.79
CA GLY A 26 11.49 28.83 3.02
C GLY A 26 9.98 28.71 2.78
N ARG A 27 9.19 29.05 3.80
CA ARG A 27 7.72 28.88 3.79
C ARG A 27 7.05 29.56 2.60
N LEU A 28 7.48 30.77 2.23
CA LEU A 28 6.86 31.53 1.14
C LEU A 28 7.04 30.84 -0.22
N ALA A 29 8.17 30.21 -0.48
CA ALA A 29 8.44 29.49 -1.71
C ALA A 29 7.66 28.17 -1.82
N ASN A 30 7.23 27.59 -0.70
CA ASN A 30 6.55 26.32 -0.61
C ASN A 30 5.04 26.44 -0.36
N ALA A 31 4.57 27.62 0.12
CA ALA A 31 3.15 27.85 0.35
C ALA A 31 2.35 27.71 -0.95
N PHE A 32 1.20 27.02 -0.83
CA PHE A 32 0.27 26.73 -1.95
C PHE A 32 0.85 25.90 -3.11
N ASP A 33 2.10 25.44 -3.02
CA ASP A 33 2.63 24.45 -3.96
C ASP A 33 2.36 23.05 -3.42
N LEU A 34 1.34 22.41 -3.97
CA LEU A 34 0.90 21.06 -3.59
C LEU A 34 1.55 19.96 -4.44
N ARG A 35 2.43 20.33 -5.38
CA ARG A 35 3.08 19.37 -6.26
C ARG A 35 4.18 18.61 -5.53
N LEU A 36 4.01 17.32 -5.45
CA LEU A 36 5.03 16.41 -4.94
C LEU A 36 5.87 15.85 -6.09
N LYS A 37 7.13 15.61 -5.83
CA LYS A 37 8.01 14.90 -6.76
C LYS A 37 7.58 13.44 -6.83
N ASN A 38 7.20 12.98 -8.02
CA ASN A 38 7.00 11.55 -8.26
C ASN A 38 8.37 10.86 -8.22
N ILE A 39 8.60 10.05 -7.22
CA ILE A 39 9.88 9.39 -6.96
C ILE A 39 9.96 8.00 -7.58
N ALA A 40 8.83 7.34 -7.85
CA ALA A 40 8.71 6.03 -8.49
C ALA A 40 9.75 5.01 -8.00
N ASN A 41 9.88 4.90 -6.66
CA ASN A 41 10.96 4.13 -6.00
C ASN A 41 10.45 2.99 -5.12
N THR A 42 9.13 2.80 -5.05
CA THR A 42 8.55 1.83 -4.10
C THR A 42 8.54 0.42 -4.68
N ASN A 43 8.18 0.28 -5.96
CA ASN A 43 8.07 -1.05 -6.58
C ASN A 43 8.28 -0.97 -8.10
N VAL A 44 8.61 -2.12 -8.70
CA VAL A 44 8.65 -2.29 -10.15
C VAL A 44 7.89 -3.56 -10.52
N VAL A 45 6.90 -3.42 -11.39
CA VAL A 45 6.09 -4.54 -11.87
C VAL A 45 6.03 -4.57 -13.39
N ARG A 46 5.83 -5.78 -13.94
CA ARG A 46 5.56 -5.94 -15.36
C ARG A 46 4.06 -5.97 -15.61
N LEU A 47 3.60 -5.18 -16.57
CA LEU A 47 2.24 -5.23 -17.08
C LEU A 47 2.27 -5.13 -18.61
N GLY A 48 1.82 -6.18 -19.29
CA GLY A 48 1.95 -6.28 -20.75
C GLY A 48 3.41 -6.21 -21.22
N ASP A 49 3.71 -5.26 -22.06
CA ASP A 49 5.03 -5.00 -22.65
C ASP A 49 5.85 -3.92 -21.92
N GLN A 50 5.37 -3.44 -20.78
CA GLN A 50 6.00 -2.38 -20.01
C GLN A 50 6.48 -2.88 -18.65
N LEU A 51 7.56 -2.29 -18.13
CA LEU A 51 7.86 -2.24 -16.72
C LEU A 51 7.31 -0.94 -16.17
N LEU A 52 6.62 -1.02 -15.03
CA LEU A 52 6.05 0.12 -14.35
C LEU A 52 6.80 0.35 -13.03
N ALA A 53 7.48 1.47 -12.91
CA ALA A 53 8.04 1.92 -11.64
C ALA A 53 6.98 2.74 -10.90
N LEU A 54 6.68 2.34 -9.67
CA LEU A 54 5.50 2.71 -8.92
C LEU A 54 5.82 3.56 -7.70
N TRP A 55 4.87 4.44 -7.40
CA TRP A 55 4.77 5.19 -6.16
C TRP A 55 3.29 5.54 -5.92
N GLU A 56 2.76 5.30 -4.73
CA GLU A 56 1.33 5.30 -4.42
C GLU A 56 0.61 6.65 -4.59
N ALA A 57 1.34 7.76 -4.73
CA ALA A 57 0.73 9.08 -4.81
C ALA A 57 0.71 9.70 -6.22
N ALA A 58 1.06 8.96 -7.27
CA ALA A 58 1.09 9.47 -8.64
C ALA A 58 0.91 8.38 -9.71
N GLU A 59 0.93 8.81 -10.98
CA GLU A 59 0.96 7.90 -12.12
C GLU A 59 2.28 7.10 -12.15
N PRO A 60 2.26 5.83 -12.63
CA PRO A 60 3.46 5.03 -12.85
C PRO A 60 4.41 5.66 -13.86
N HIS A 61 5.72 5.36 -13.77
CA HIS A 61 6.65 5.56 -14.87
C HIS A 61 6.82 4.27 -15.66
N ALA A 62 6.62 4.34 -16.97
CA ALA A 62 6.92 3.23 -17.86
C ALA A 62 8.41 3.19 -18.21
N LEU A 63 8.97 1.99 -18.17
CA LEU A 63 10.32 1.70 -18.63
C LEU A 63 10.26 0.63 -19.71
N ASP A 64 11.26 0.66 -20.58
CA ASP A 64 11.51 -0.43 -21.51
C ASP A 64 12.02 -1.66 -20.72
N PRO A 65 11.40 -2.85 -20.89
CA PRO A 65 11.76 -4.01 -20.08
C PRO A 65 13.14 -4.62 -20.43
N ARG A 66 13.76 -4.21 -21.52
CA ARG A 66 15.09 -4.68 -21.97
C ARG A 66 16.20 -3.69 -21.70
N SER A 67 15.99 -2.43 -22.10
CA SER A 67 17.00 -1.38 -21.94
C SER A 67 16.91 -0.65 -20.60
N LEU A 68 15.78 -0.75 -19.90
CA LEU A 68 15.42 -0.01 -18.69
C LEU A 68 15.32 1.51 -18.92
N GLU A 69 15.30 1.95 -20.17
CA GLU A 69 15.10 3.36 -20.49
C GLU A 69 13.72 3.84 -20.05
N THR A 70 13.67 5.00 -19.41
CA THR A 70 12.40 5.62 -19.01
C THR A 70 11.65 6.13 -20.23
N ARG A 71 10.46 5.58 -20.47
CA ARG A 71 9.53 6.01 -21.53
C ARG A 71 8.67 7.19 -21.12
N GLY A 72 8.65 7.53 -19.81
CA GLY A 72 7.87 8.63 -19.22
C GLY A 72 6.71 8.15 -18.37
N LEU A 73 5.80 9.08 -18.01
CA LEU A 73 4.58 8.75 -17.24
C LEU A 73 3.64 7.87 -18.06
N SER A 74 3.20 6.77 -17.47
CA SER A 74 2.21 5.87 -18.06
C SER A 74 0.82 6.18 -17.52
N ARG A 75 -0.14 6.29 -18.41
CA ARG A 75 -1.56 6.34 -18.08
C ARG A 75 -2.30 5.08 -18.52
N LEU A 76 -1.56 4.00 -18.74
CA LEU A 76 -2.11 2.69 -19.09
C LEU A 76 -3.15 2.81 -20.21
N ASP A 77 -2.72 3.37 -21.35
CA ASP A 77 -3.53 3.58 -22.56
C ASP A 77 -4.82 4.40 -22.32
N GLY A 78 -4.76 5.34 -21.38
CA GLY A 78 -5.88 6.23 -21.06
C GLY A 78 -6.78 5.73 -19.93
N VAL A 79 -6.47 4.61 -19.29
CA VAL A 79 -7.17 4.13 -18.10
C VAL A 79 -7.03 5.11 -16.94
N LEU A 80 -5.82 5.66 -16.74
CA LEU A 80 -5.57 6.67 -15.72
C LEU A 80 -5.76 8.08 -16.28
N LYS A 81 -6.39 8.95 -15.51
CA LYS A 81 -6.42 10.39 -15.77
C LYS A 81 -5.11 11.03 -15.31
N LYS A 82 -4.84 12.22 -15.82
CA LYS A 82 -3.69 13.02 -15.39
C LYS A 82 -3.74 13.27 -13.87
N GLY A 83 -2.66 12.91 -13.17
CA GLY A 83 -2.52 13.07 -11.71
C GLY A 83 -3.31 12.06 -10.91
N GLU A 84 -3.80 10.99 -11.51
CA GLU A 84 -4.48 9.92 -10.79
C GLU A 84 -3.46 9.00 -10.13
N ALA A 85 -3.65 8.76 -8.84
CA ALA A 85 -2.79 7.87 -8.05
C ALA A 85 -2.97 6.41 -8.49
N PHE A 86 -1.87 5.65 -8.42
CA PHE A 86 -1.83 4.22 -8.70
C PHE A 86 -1.03 3.54 -7.60
N SER A 87 -1.56 2.48 -7.00
CA SER A 87 -0.91 1.78 -5.89
C SER A 87 0.50 1.31 -6.24
N ALA A 88 1.40 1.40 -5.29
CA ALA A 88 2.74 0.83 -5.40
C ALA A 88 2.80 -0.66 -5.04
N HIS A 89 1.72 -1.23 -4.49
CA HIS A 89 1.61 -2.63 -4.06
C HIS A 89 0.50 -3.39 -4.82
N PRO A 90 0.55 -3.50 -6.16
CA PRO A 90 -0.42 -4.32 -6.88
C PRO A 90 -0.28 -5.79 -6.46
N ARG A 91 -1.42 -6.50 -6.44
CA ARG A 91 -1.49 -7.93 -6.11
C ARG A 91 -1.73 -8.73 -7.38
N PHE A 92 -1.11 -9.89 -7.48
CA PHE A 92 -1.24 -10.77 -8.65
C PHE A 92 -2.10 -11.98 -8.28
N ASP A 93 -3.26 -12.08 -8.91
CA ASP A 93 -4.14 -13.24 -8.81
C ASP A 93 -3.73 -14.23 -9.91
N PRO A 94 -3.30 -15.45 -9.57
CA PRO A 94 -2.87 -16.43 -10.58
C PRO A 94 -4.02 -17.00 -11.41
N GLY A 95 -5.26 -16.57 -11.21
CA GLY A 95 -6.43 -16.97 -11.99
C GLY A 95 -7.47 -17.72 -11.19
N HIS A 96 -7.63 -17.42 -9.91
CA HIS A 96 -8.64 -18.08 -9.06
C HIS A 96 -10.07 -17.90 -9.58
N ASN A 97 -10.34 -16.80 -10.30
CA ASN A 97 -11.62 -16.53 -10.97
C ASN A 97 -11.55 -16.79 -12.48
N GLY A 98 -10.68 -17.69 -12.92
CA GLY A 98 -10.60 -18.20 -14.30
C GLY A 98 -9.58 -17.50 -15.19
N ARG A 99 -9.06 -16.32 -14.82
CA ARG A 99 -8.04 -15.60 -15.57
C ARG A 99 -7.01 -14.92 -14.68
N PRO A 100 -5.70 -15.10 -14.92
CA PRO A 100 -4.67 -14.37 -14.22
C PRO A 100 -4.81 -12.85 -14.40
N CYS A 101 -4.73 -12.11 -13.30
CA CYS A 101 -4.83 -10.66 -13.35
C CYS A 101 -3.98 -9.97 -12.29
N MET A 102 -3.60 -8.75 -12.59
CA MET A 102 -3.06 -7.80 -11.61
C MET A 102 -4.20 -6.98 -11.05
N VAL A 103 -4.39 -7.04 -9.75
CA VAL A 103 -5.35 -6.23 -8.99
C VAL A 103 -4.60 -5.06 -8.39
N THR A 104 -5.12 -3.86 -8.57
CA THR A 104 -4.51 -2.63 -8.07
C THR A 104 -5.55 -1.60 -7.72
N PHE A 105 -5.15 -0.52 -7.08
CA PHE A 105 -6.06 0.57 -6.74
C PHE A 105 -5.42 1.95 -6.91
N GLY A 106 -6.29 2.94 -7.05
CA GLY A 106 -5.95 4.34 -6.83
C GLY A 106 -6.80 4.90 -5.70
N VAL A 107 -6.27 5.81 -4.91
CA VAL A 107 -7.01 6.47 -3.84
C VAL A 107 -7.05 7.98 -4.05
N LYS A 108 -8.24 8.55 -3.95
CA LYS A 108 -8.42 10.00 -3.85
C LYS A 108 -8.84 10.30 -2.41
N THR A 109 -7.93 10.88 -1.65
CA THR A 109 -8.14 11.20 -0.25
C THR A 109 -8.91 12.50 -0.03
N GLY A 110 -9.64 12.60 1.08
CA GLY A 110 -10.41 13.78 1.46
C GLY A 110 -11.31 13.54 2.67
N PRO A 111 -12.26 14.43 2.96
CA PRO A 111 -13.31 14.20 3.96
C PRO A 111 -14.16 12.96 3.65
N ARG A 112 -14.26 12.62 2.39
CA ARG A 112 -14.64 11.30 1.85
C ARG A 112 -13.53 10.87 0.93
N SER A 113 -12.99 9.70 1.18
CA SER A 113 -12.01 9.08 0.29
C SER A 113 -12.71 8.18 -0.73
N THR A 114 -12.15 8.09 -1.92
CA THR A 114 -12.64 7.19 -2.98
C THR A 114 -11.52 6.25 -3.36
N ILE A 115 -11.80 4.94 -3.33
CA ILE A 115 -10.91 3.89 -3.84
C ILE A 115 -11.45 3.49 -5.21
N ARG A 116 -10.57 3.51 -6.21
CA ARG A 116 -10.81 2.95 -7.53
C ARG A 116 -10.04 1.63 -7.62
N LEU A 117 -10.74 0.52 -7.61
CA LEU A 117 -10.18 -0.82 -7.75
C LEU A 117 -10.17 -1.18 -9.23
N MET A 118 -9.02 -1.63 -9.73
CA MET A 118 -8.81 -1.99 -11.13
C MET A 118 -8.19 -3.39 -11.22
N GLU A 119 -8.64 -4.17 -12.20
CA GLU A 119 -8.05 -5.48 -12.51
C GLU A 119 -7.58 -5.48 -13.95
N PHE A 120 -6.33 -5.86 -14.19
CA PHE A 120 -5.70 -5.91 -15.52
C PHE A 120 -5.30 -7.33 -15.86
N ALA A 121 -5.52 -7.74 -17.11
CA ALA A 121 -5.03 -9.01 -17.61
C ALA A 121 -3.49 -9.09 -17.55
N THR A 122 -2.94 -10.19 -17.10
CA THR A 122 -1.48 -10.39 -17.03
C THR A 122 -0.94 -11.33 -18.07
N ASP A 123 -1.80 -12.05 -18.78
CA ASP A 123 -1.43 -13.07 -19.77
C ASP A 123 -2.20 -12.93 -21.09
N GLY A 124 -1.76 -13.72 -22.07
CA GLY A 124 -2.37 -13.81 -23.39
C GLY A 124 -2.23 -12.52 -24.23
N PRO A 125 -2.95 -12.43 -25.34
CA PRO A 125 -2.88 -11.29 -26.27
C PRO A 125 -3.45 -9.99 -25.70
N GLU A 126 -4.21 -10.08 -24.61
CA GLU A 126 -4.80 -8.93 -23.91
C GLU A 126 -4.02 -8.53 -22.66
N ALA A 127 -2.79 -9.04 -22.48
CA ALA A 127 -1.96 -8.65 -21.33
C ALA A 127 -1.79 -7.13 -21.28
N GLY A 128 -2.13 -6.52 -20.12
CA GLY A 128 -2.17 -5.07 -19.93
C GLY A 128 -3.56 -4.45 -20.12
N ALA A 129 -4.54 -5.15 -20.67
CA ALA A 129 -5.89 -4.63 -20.82
C ALA A 129 -6.63 -4.56 -19.47
N LEU A 130 -7.39 -3.49 -19.27
CA LEU A 130 -8.29 -3.35 -18.13
C LEU A 130 -9.46 -4.32 -18.26
N LEU A 131 -9.65 -5.15 -17.24
CA LEU A 131 -10.74 -6.14 -17.17
C LEU A 131 -11.92 -5.60 -16.36
N HIS A 132 -11.62 -5.03 -15.19
CA HIS A 132 -12.62 -4.52 -14.25
C HIS A 132 -12.18 -3.18 -13.68
N ASP A 133 -13.15 -2.32 -13.42
CA ASP A 133 -12.96 -0.95 -12.92
C ASP A 133 -14.16 -0.55 -12.07
N ARG A 134 -13.96 -0.43 -10.78
CA ARG A 134 -15.01 0.01 -9.88
C ARG A 134 -14.51 1.06 -8.90
N SER A 135 -15.40 1.94 -8.47
CA SER A 135 -15.08 2.98 -7.49
C SER A 135 -16.10 2.97 -6.35
N ASP A 136 -15.57 2.97 -5.14
CA ASP A 136 -16.36 3.05 -3.93
C ASP A 136 -15.87 4.21 -3.05
N SER A 137 -16.81 4.94 -2.41
CA SER A 137 -16.48 6.11 -1.58
C SER A 137 -16.78 5.85 -0.12
N PHE A 138 -15.84 6.23 0.73
CA PHE A 138 -15.82 5.96 2.15
C PHE A 138 -15.71 7.26 2.96
N PRO A 139 -16.33 7.35 4.15
CA PRO A 139 -16.17 8.50 5.02
C PRO A 139 -14.76 8.57 5.62
N GLY A 140 -14.24 9.78 5.74
CA GLY A 140 -12.95 10.06 6.37
C GLY A 140 -11.76 10.01 5.41
N PHE A 141 -10.62 10.44 5.96
CA PHE A 141 -9.34 10.37 5.29
C PHE A 141 -8.85 8.92 5.27
N ALA A 142 -8.38 8.48 4.13
CA ALA A 142 -7.77 7.17 3.97
C ALA A 142 -6.30 7.31 3.57
N PHE A 143 -5.40 6.88 4.46
CA PHE A 143 -4.01 6.59 4.15
C PHE A 143 -3.92 5.09 3.90
N LEU A 144 -3.79 4.70 2.64
CA LEU A 144 -3.76 3.32 2.19
C LEU A 144 -2.46 3.08 1.42
N HIS A 145 -1.54 2.37 2.05
CA HIS A 145 -0.25 2.05 1.45
C HIS A 145 -0.32 0.73 0.67
N ASP A 146 -0.93 -0.27 1.27
CA ASP A 146 -1.06 -1.63 0.74
C ASP A 146 -2.49 -2.16 0.92
N PHE A 147 -2.78 -3.32 0.35
CA PHE A 147 -4.04 -4.04 0.49
C PHE A 147 -3.80 -5.54 0.27
N ALA A 148 -4.79 -6.36 0.62
CA ALA A 148 -4.77 -7.79 0.35
C ALA A 148 -5.93 -8.18 -0.58
N ILE A 149 -5.82 -9.33 -1.24
CA ILE A 149 -6.89 -9.88 -2.07
C ILE A 149 -7.25 -11.30 -1.64
N THR A 150 -8.50 -11.65 -1.88
CA THR A 150 -8.99 -13.02 -1.97
C THR A 150 -9.61 -13.24 -3.36
N PRO A 151 -10.07 -14.42 -3.74
CA PRO A 151 -10.82 -14.57 -4.98
C PRO A 151 -12.00 -13.61 -5.10
N ASN A 152 -12.66 -13.26 -4.00
CA ASN A 152 -13.89 -12.47 -4.02
C ASN A 152 -13.77 -11.04 -3.49
N TRP A 153 -12.70 -10.71 -2.75
CA TRP A 153 -12.57 -9.46 -2.05
C TRP A 153 -11.22 -8.78 -2.30
N ALA A 154 -11.24 -7.46 -2.41
CA ALA A 154 -10.09 -6.61 -2.14
C ALA A 154 -10.26 -6.04 -0.73
N VAL A 155 -9.28 -6.29 0.14
CA VAL A 155 -9.35 -5.97 1.56
C VAL A 155 -8.38 -4.85 1.88
N PHE A 156 -8.91 -3.75 2.40
CA PHE A 156 -8.16 -2.57 2.81
C PHE A 156 -8.29 -2.37 4.30
N LEU A 157 -7.22 -1.94 4.94
CA LEU A 157 -7.28 -1.44 6.32
C LEU A 157 -7.09 0.08 6.32
N GLN A 158 -8.16 0.81 6.58
CA GLN A 158 -8.10 2.23 6.89
C GLN A 158 -7.60 2.39 8.31
N ASN A 159 -6.31 2.70 8.45
CA ASN A 159 -5.71 2.99 9.75
C ASN A 159 -6.35 4.25 10.38
N ALA A 160 -6.33 4.32 11.71
CA ALA A 160 -6.80 5.50 12.46
C ALA A 160 -5.78 6.65 12.39
N ILE A 161 -5.57 7.20 11.20
CA ILE A 161 -4.62 8.28 10.90
C ILE A 161 -5.37 9.54 10.50
N ALA A 162 -4.93 10.68 11.03
CA ALA A 162 -5.37 11.99 10.61
C ALA A 162 -4.32 12.67 9.73
N PHE A 163 -4.78 13.46 8.78
CA PHE A 163 -3.95 14.36 8.00
C PHE A 163 -4.33 15.81 8.32
N ASN A 164 -3.37 16.59 8.83
CA ASN A 164 -3.55 18.02 9.02
C ASN A 164 -3.01 18.77 7.78
N PRO A 165 -3.87 19.25 6.86
CA PRO A 165 -3.41 19.86 5.63
C PRO A 165 -2.78 21.25 5.82
N LEU A 166 -3.05 21.93 6.93
CA LEU A 166 -2.66 23.33 7.09
C LEU A 166 -1.14 23.55 7.03
N PRO A 167 -0.28 22.84 7.78
CA PRO A 167 1.17 23.01 7.70
C PRO A 167 1.73 22.65 6.32
N PHE A 168 1.11 21.69 5.62
CA PHE A 168 1.48 21.34 4.25
C PHE A 168 1.16 22.48 3.28
N VAL A 169 -0.07 22.99 3.30
CA VAL A 169 -0.52 24.09 2.42
C VAL A 169 0.26 25.37 2.67
N THR A 170 0.60 25.68 3.93
CA THR A 170 1.39 26.87 4.28
C THR A 170 2.89 26.71 4.02
N GLY A 171 3.35 25.55 3.51
CA GLY A 171 4.76 25.31 3.20
C GLY A 171 5.65 25.11 4.42
N GLU A 172 5.07 24.79 5.58
CA GLU A 172 5.79 24.56 6.82
C GLU A 172 6.34 23.14 6.94
N LYS A 173 5.53 22.14 6.54
CA LYS A 173 5.86 20.72 6.65
C LYS A 173 5.70 20.00 5.33
N GLY A 174 6.41 18.86 5.16
CA GLY A 174 6.17 17.90 4.10
C GLY A 174 4.84 17.14 4.33
N ALA A 175 4.35 16.45 3.31
CA ALA A 175 3.07 15.74 3.38
C ALA A 175 3.06 14.66 4.47
N ALA A 176 4.09 13.82 4.55
CA ALA A 176 4.18 12.75 5.55
C ALA A 176 4.24 13.30 6.99
N GLN A 177 4.88 14.45 7.19
CA GLN A 177 4.96 15.12 8.51
C GLN A 177 3.63 15.71 8.98
N CYS A 178 2.59 15.69 8.13
CA CYS A 178 1.24 16.12 8.45
C CYS A 178 0.32 14.95 8.84
N LEU A 179 0.82 13.72 8.81
CA LEU A 179 0.14 12.52 9.28
C LEU A 179 0.38 12.33 10.77
N ALA A 180 -0.64 11.90 11.49
CA ALA A 180 -0.53 11.53 12.90
C ALA A 180 -1.59 10.48 13.25
N SER A 181 -1.28 9.60 14.19
CA SER A 181 -2.28 8.72 14.80
C SER A 181 -3.40 9.54 15.43
N GLN A 182 -4.62 9.02 15.33
CA GLN A 182 -5.80 9.59 16.00
C GLN A 182 -5.99 8.90 17.35
N PRO A 183 -5.68 9.54 18.49
CA PRO A 183 -5.92 8.94 19.79
C PRO A 183 -7.40 8.58 19.98
N GLY A 184 -7.67 7.32 20.29
CA GLY A 184 -9.04 6.79 20.41
C GLY A 184 -9.81 6.65 19.09
N GLY A 185 -9.16 6.92 17.96
CA GLY A 185 -9.71 6.62 16.63
C GLY A 185 -9.76 5.12 16.38
N LYS A 186 -10.74 4.69 15.59
CA LYS A 186 -10.90 3.29 15.20
C LYS A 186 -10.54 3.10 13.74
N GLY A 187 -9.66 2.14 13.49
CA GLY A 187 -9.43 1.63 12.15
C GLY A 187 -10.65 0.90 11.59
N ARG A 188 -10.68 0.67 10.30
CA ARG A 188 -11.76 -0.07 9.63
C ARG A 188 -11.23 -0.94 8.53
N PHE A 189 -11.66 -2.19 8.51
CA PHE A 189 -11.53 -3.03 7.33
C PHE A 189 -12.63 -2.67 6.32
N TRP A 190 -12.21 -2.47 5.07
CA TRP A 190 -13.08 -2.28 3.92
C TRP A 190 -12.89 -3.48 2.99
N LEU A 191 -13.94 -4.29 2.84
CA LEU A 191 -13.95 -5.41 1.91
C LEU A 191 -14.74 -4.98 0.69
N ILE A 192 -14.04 -4.68 -0.39
CA ILE A 192 -14.64 -4.31 -1.67
C ILE A 192 -14.80 -5.58 -2.50
N PRO A 193 -16.02 -5.93 -2.92
CA PRO A 193 -16.21 -7.08 -3.80
C PRO A 193 -15.43 -6.89 -5.09
N ARG A 194 -14.68 -7.91 -5.50
CA ARG A 194 -14.04 -7.94 -6.82
C ARG A 194 -15.10 -8.22 -7.88
N ASP A 195 -15.05 -7.50 -9.00
CA ASP A 195 -16.00 -7.71 -10.09
C ASP A 195 -15.74 -9.02 -10.87
N SER A 196 -14.56 -9.61 -10.70
CA SER A 196 -14.23 -10.97 -11.13
C SER A 196 -14.79 -12.06 -10.20
N GLY A 197 -15.20 -11.72 -8.97
CA GLY A 197 -15.61 -12.66 -7.93
C GLY A 197 -17.14 -12.88 -7.84
N ARG A 198 -17.53 -13.82 -6.99
CA ARG A 198 -18.96 -14.20 -6.79
C ARG A 198 -19.84 -13.11 -6.19
N PHE A 199 -19.25 -12.06 -5.61
CA PHE A 199 -19.98 -10.94 -5.00
C PHE A 199 -19.96 -9.69 -5.89
N ALA A 200 -19.64 -9.83 -7.17
CA ALA A 200 -19.61 -8.74 -8.14
C ALA A 200 -20.87 -7.87 -8.05
N GLY A 201 -20.71 -6.55 -8.11
CA GLY A 201 -21.80 -5.58 -8.05
C GLY A 201 -22.41 -5.37 -6.66
N GLN A 202 -22.03 -6.13 -5.63
CA GLN A 202 -22.49 -5.88 -4.27
C GLN A 202 -21.81 -4.66 -3.65
N LYS A 203 -22.38 -4.15 -2.56
CA LYS A 203 -21.79 -3.07 -1.77
C LYS A 203 -20.62 -3.58 -0.93
N PRO A 204 -19.61 -2.74 -0.67
CA PRO A 204 -18.54 -3.07 0.27
C PRO A 204 -19.07 -3.40 1.67
N ARG A 205 -18.35 -4.27 2.36
CA ARG A 205 -18.57 -4.55 3.78
C ARG A 205 -17.55 -3.73 4.58
N ILE A 206 -17.96 -3.31 5.78
CA ILE A 206 -17.14 -2.49 6.67
C ILE A 206 -17.17 -3.13 8.05
N LEU A 207 -15.99 -3.38 8.62
CA LEU A 207 -15.85 -3.88 9.98
C LEU A 207 -14.90 -2.97 10.75
N GLU A 208 -15.17 -2.74 12.03
CA GLU A 208 -14.25 -2.02 12.91
C GLU A 208 -12.99 -2.88 13.11
N ALA A 209 -11.82 -2.27 12.92
CA ALA A 209 -10.55 -2.94 13.13
C ALA A 209 -10.08 -2.75 14.59
N PRO A 210 -9.33 -3.73 15.16
CA PRO A 210 -8.59 -3.53 16.40
C PRO A 210 -7.58 -2.38 16.27
N ASP A 211 -7.08 -1.91 17.41
CA ASP A 211 -6.05 -0.87 17.47
C ASP A 211 -4.75 -1.37 16.81
N GLY A 212 -3.97 -0.44 16.29
CA GLY A 212 -2.71 -0.71 15.59
C GLY A 212 -2.65 -0.01 14.25
N PHE A 213 -1.47 -0.07 13.66
CA PHE A 213 -1.18 0.49 12.33
C PHE A 213 -0.60 -0.60 11.43
N VAL A 214 -0.96 -0.61 10.16
CA VAL A 214 -0.47 -1.56 9.16
C VAL A 214 0.03 -0.80 7.94
N PHE A 215 1.30 -1.07 7.57
CA PHE A 215 1.82 -0.72 6.25
C PHE A 215 1.55 -1.85 5.25
N HIS A 216 1.98 -3.07 5.58
CA HIS A 216 2.00 -4.18 4.65
C HIS A 216 1.12 -5.34 5.11
N HIS A 217 0.42 -5.92 4.16
CA HIS A 217 -0.32 -7.16 4.32
C HIS A 217 0.48 -8.32 3.72
N LEU A 218 0.61 -9.42 4.46
CA LEU A 218 1.19 -10.65 3.94
C LEU A 218 0.28 -11.27 2.89
N ASN A 219 -0.96 -11.58 3.28
CA ASN A 219 -1.93 -12.26 2.45
C ASN A 219 -3.35 -12.10 3.02
N ALA A 220 -4.36 -12.50 2.23
CA ALA A 220 -5.70 -12.76 2.74
C ALA A 220 -6.26 -14.01 2.06
N PHE A 221 -7.20 -14.68 2.73
CA PHE A 221 -7.90 -15.85 2.18
C PHE A 221 -9.29 -15.99 2.80
N GLU A 222 -10.14 -16.77 2.16
CA GLU A 222 -11.48 -17.05 2.64
C GLU A 222 -11.52 -18.40 3.36
N ASP A 223 -12.18 -18.44 4.51
CA ASP A 223 -12.38 -19.63 5.34
C ASP A 223 -13.85 -19.68 5.77
N GLY A 224 -14.68 -20.38 4.99
CA GLY A 224 -16.14 -20.39 5.15
C GLY A 224 -16.75 -18.99 5.03
N ASP A 225 -17.40 -18.52 6.09
CA ASP A 225 -18.01 -17.18 6.15
C ASP A 225 -17.04 -16.10 6.67
N HIS A 226 -15.76 -16.45 6.86
CA HIS A 226 -14.73 -15.54 7.33
C HIS A 226 -13.79 -15.14 6.19
N VAL A 227 -13.25 -13.94 6.32
CA VAL A 227 -12.06 -13.52 5.59
C VAL A 227 -10.92 -13.40 6.59
N VAL A 228 -9.84 -14.12 6.34
CA VAL A 228 -8.63 -14.07 7.16
C VAL A 228 -7.63 -13.14 6.48
N VAL A 229 -7.05 -12.22 7.24
CA VAL A 229 -6.05 -11.26 6.75
C VAL A 229 -4.83 -11.34 7.64
N GLU A 230 -3.67 -11.55 7.04
CA GLU A 230 -2.39 -11.57 7.75
C GLU A 230 -1.61 -10.31 7.40
N SER A 231 -1.14 -9.59 8.43
CA SER A 231 -0.56 -8.26 8.28
C SER A 231 0.57 -8.02 9.27
N ILE A 232 1.51 -7.17 8.89
CA ILE A 232 2.50 -6.64 9.82
C ILE A 232 1.89 -5.46 10.56
N VAL A 233 1.74 -5.60 11.86
CA VAL A 233 1.04 -4.64 12.74
C VAL A 233 2.06 -3.95 13.62
N TYR A 234 1.97 -2.63 13.67
CA TYR A 234 2.69 -1.75 14.57
C TYR A 234 1.75 -1.23 15.64
N ASP A 235 2.22 -1.05 16.86
CA ASP A 235 1.40 -0.51 17.96
C ASP A 235 1.00 0.95 17.69
N ASP A 236 1.81 1.72 16.93
CA ASP A 236 1.54 3.10 16.55
C ASP A 236 2.07 3.40 15.14
N PHE A 237 1.71 4.54 14.58
CA PHE A 237 2.23 5.02 13.31
C PHE A 237 3.72 5.32 13.40
N PRO A 238 4.57 4.64 12.63
CA PRO A 238 6.01 4.91 12.63
C PRO A 238 6.29 6.29 12.01
N SER A 239 6.34 7.32 12.82
CA SER A 239 6.65 8.67 12.37
C SER A 239 8.13 8.99 12.60
N ILE A 240 8.76 9.57 11.58
CA ILE A 240 10.08 10.19 11.70
C ILE A 240 9.85 11.67 11.93
N GLY A 241 10.46 12.23 12.99
CA GLY A 241 10.30 13.62 13.37
C GLY A 241 10.71 14.58 12.25
N PRO A 242 10.17 15.81 12.25
CA PRO A 242 10.42 16.78 11.18
C PRO A 242 11.86 17.30 11.13
N ASP A 243 12.59 17.19 12.23
CA ASP A 243 13.93 17.73 12.39
C ASP A 243 15.00 16.62 12.45
N GLU A 244 14.59 15.35 12.26
CA GLU A 244 15.52 14.23 12.24
C GLU A 244 16.09 14.02 10.83
N ASP A 245 17.41 14.07 10.72
CA ASP A 245 18.10 13.54 9.54
C ASP A 245 17.86 12.03 9.51
N PHE A 246 17.45 11.50 8.37
CA PHE A 246 17.20 10.05 8.22
C PHE A 246 18.46 9.23 8.60
N ALA A 247 19.64 9.79 8.42
CA ALA A 247 20.89 9.17 8.83
C ALA A 247 21.11 9.13 10.37
N GLU A 248 20.36 9.93 11.13
CA GLU A 248 20.44 10.05 12.59
C GLU A 248 19.23 9.43 13.31
N VAL A 249 18.30 8.83 12.55
CA VAL A 249 17.10 8.20 13.14
C VAL A 249 17.51 7.10 14.11
N ASN A 250 17.04 7.20 15.34
CA ASN A 250 17.13 6.10 16.30
C ASN A 250 16.04 5.07 16.04
N PHE A 251 16.37 4.00 15.33
CA PHE A 251 15.43 2.95 15.01
C PHE A 251 14.90 2.19 16.24
N ASP A 252 15.55 2.28 17.40
CA ASP A 252 15.03 1.69 18.65
C ASP A 252 13.77 2.39 19.16
N THR A 253 13.48 3.61 18.69
CA THR A 253 12.27 4.36 19.06
C THR A 253 11.12 4.17 18.06
N VAL A 254 11.36 3.52 16.93
CA VAL A 254 10.33 3.22 15.94
C VAL A 254 9.54 2.00 16.41
N PRO A 255 8.19 2.02 16.34
CA PRO A 255 7.37 0.86 16.69
C PRO A 255 7.79 -0.40 15.91
N GLU A 256 7.73 -1.55 16.56
CA GLU A 256 8.09 -2.83 15.94
C GLU A 256 6.95 -3.40 15.11
N GLY A 257 7.25 -3.88 13.91
CA GLY A 257 6.30 -4.60 13.07
C GLY A 257 6.21 -6.07 13.46
N ILE A 258 5.03 -6.55 13.79
CA ILE A 258 4.78 -7.92 14.25
C ILE A 258 3.70 -8.57 13.37
N LEU A 259 3.87 -9.83 13.00
CA LEU A 259 2.88 -10.55 12.22
C LEU A 259 1.64 -10.88 13.07
N HIS A 260 0.49 -10.38 12.64
CA HIS A 260 -0.83 -10.67 13.21
C HIS A 260 -1.75 -11.30 12.15
N ARG A 261 -2.72 -12.08 12.62
CA ARG A 261 -3.84 -12.59 11.85
C ARG A 261 -5.12 -11.96 12.34
N TYR A 262 -5.88 -11.40 11.41
CA TYR A 262 -7.24 -10.92 11.63
C TYR A 262 -8.23 -11.91 11.03
N ARG A 263 -9.21 -12.33 11.80
CA ARG A 263 -10.32 -13.15 11.35
C ARG A 263 -11.59 -12.32 11.34
N LEU A 264 -12.06 -11.99 10.14
CA LEU A 264 -13.19 -11.12 9.89
C LEU A 264 -14.45 -11.98 9.69
N ASP A 265 -15.36 -11.99 10.67
CA ASP A 265 -16.66 -12.65 10.57
C ASP A 265 -17.65 -11.70 9.86
N LEU A 266 -17.95 -12.01 8.60
CA LEU A 266 -18.82 -11.16 7.78
C LEU A 266 -20.29 -11.27 8.20
N SER A 267 -20.69 -12.33 8.87
CA SER A 267 -22.07 -12.54 9.33
C SER A 267 -22.34 -11.79 10.62
N ARG A 268 -21.36 -11.74 11.54
CA ARG A 268 -21.48 -11.07 12.84
C ARG A 268 -20.90 -9.66 12.86
N GLU A 269 -20.26 -9.24 11.75
CA GLU A 269 -19.57 -7.94 11.62
C GLU A 269 -18.53 -7.71 12.72
N SER A 270 -17.78 -8.76 13.05
CA SER A 270 -16.76 -8.74 14.10
C SER A 270 -15.39 -9.12 13.58
N VAL A 271 -14.35 -8.62 14.25
CA VAL A 271 -12.95 -8.91 13.95
C VAL A 271 -12.29 -9.48 15.19
N GLN A 272 -11.66 -10.64 15.05
CA GLN A 272 -10.76 -11.23 16.03
C GLN A 272 -9.33 -11.04 15.56
N THR A 273 -8.40 -10.82 16.49
CA THR A 273 -6.97 -10.69 16.18
C THR A 273 -6.17 -11.70 16.98
N GLU A 274 -5.14 -12.23 16.35
CA GLU A 274 -4.18 -13.15 16.92
C GLU A 274 -2.78 -12.70 16.54
N ARG A 275 -1.87 -12.63 17.52
CA ARG A 275 -0.46 -12.41 17.27
C ARG A 275 0.18 -13.73 16.86
N ILE A 276 0.73 -13.79 15.66
CA ILE A 276 1.27 -15.03 15.07
C ILE A 276 2.75 -15.21 15.38
N SER A 277 3.50 -14.11 15.47
CA SER A 277 4.93 -14.13 15.72
C SER A 277 5.27 -13.17 16.85
N GLU A 278 6.29 -13.51 17.65
CA GLU A 278 6.89 -12.58 18.60
C GLU A 278 8.07 -11.82 18.01
N ARG A 279 8.53 -12.24 16.82
CA ARG A 279 9.69 -11.68 16.16
C ARG A 279 9.31 -10.47 15.32
N THR A 280 10.12 -9.40 15.42
CA THR A 280 10.01 -8.23 14.56
C THR A 280 10.31 -8.61 13.11
N CYS A 281 9.42 -8.26 12.19
CA CYS A 281 9.53 -8.62 10.78
C CYS A 281 8.89 -7.57 9.87
N GLU A 282 9.29 -7.60 8.59
CA GLU A 282 8.72 -6.78 7.53
C GLU A 282 8.85 -7.48 6.16
N PHE A 283 8.29 -6.84 5.12
CA PHE A 283 8.32 -7.32 3.72
C PHE A 283 7.87 -8.77 3.58
N ALA A 284 6.74 -9.07 4.22
CA ALA A 284 6.18 -10.41 4.23
C ALA A 284 5.59 -10.78 2.85
N MET A 285 5.84 -12.01 2.41
CA MET A 285 5.32 -12.54 1.15
C MET A 285 4.97 -14.03 1.24
N VAL A 286 3.98 -14.44 0.47
CA VAL A 286 3.66 -15.84 0.20
C VAL A 286 4.12 -16.25 -1.20
N ASN A 287 4.09 -17.55 -1.50
CA ASN A 287 4.25 -18.01 -2.88
C ASN A 287 3.19 -17.29 -3.77
N PRO A 288 3.59 -16.68 -4.89
CA PRO A 288 2.65 -15.98 -5.79
C PRO A 288 1.45 -16.82 -6.23
N GLU A 289 1.62 -18.12 -6.42
CA GLU A 289 0.53 -19.06 -6.74
C GLU A 289 -0.49 -19.25 -5.59
N ARG A 290 -0.14 -18.80 -4.39
CA ARG A 290 -0.99 -18.85 -3.19
C ARG A 290 -1.54 -17.47 -2.79
N GLN A 291 -1.25 -16.44 -3.56
CA GLN A 291 -1.81 -15.11 -3.30
C GLN A 291 -3.34 -15.16 -3.35
N GLY A 292 -3.99 -14.74 -2.27
CA GLY A 292 -5.45 -14.80 -2.15
C GLY A 292 -6.00 -16.12 -1.60
N LEU A 293 -5.17 -17.12 -1.35
CA LEU A 293 -5.52 -18.42 -0.78
C LEU A 293 -4.73 -18.68 0.50
N SER A 294 -5.20 -19.60 1.32
CA SER A 294 -4.44 -20.10 2.47
C SER A 294 -3.07 -20.60 2.02
N ALA A 295 -2.02 -20.16 2.69
CA ALA A 295 -0.65 -20.51 2.39
C ALA A 295 0.01 -21.11 3.64
N ARG A 296 0.65 -22.28 3.46
CA ARG A 296 1.40 -22.94 4.55
C ARG A 296 2.72 -22.23 4.85
N PHE A 297 3.34 -21.61 3.85
CA PHE A 297 4.65 -20.98 3.97
C PHE A 297 4.58 -19.50 3.65
N ALA A 298 5.28 -18.72 4.46
CA ALA A 298 5.51 -17.29 4.23
C ALA A 298 6.98 -16.94 4.48
N TRP A 299 7.48 -15.94 3.78
CA TRP A 299 8.84 -15.43 3.93
C TRP A 299 8.76 -13.99 4.42
N MET A 300 9.58 -13.65 5.40
CA MET A 300 9.63 -12.31 5.98
C MET A 300 11.08 -11.88 6.17
N ALA A 301 11.36 -10.61 5.94
CA ALA A 301 12.64 -10.03 6.29
C ALA A 301 12.68 -9.75 7.80
N VAL A 302 13.77 -10.15 8.46
CA VAL A 302 13.97 -10.02 9.90
C VAL A 302 15.38 -9.52 10.23
N ALA A 303 15.54 -8.91 11.39
CA ALA A 303 16.84 -8.60 11.95
C ALA A 303 17.48 -9.82 12.63
N GLU A 304 18.77 -9.74 12.97
CA GLU A 304 19.47 -10.78 13.72
C GLU A 304 18.85 -10.92 15.12
N ARG A 305 18.61 -9.80 15.82
CA ARG A 305 17.87 -9.80 17.09
C ARG A 305 16.40 -10.19 16.86
N GLU A 306 15.83 -10.88 17.81
CA GLU A 306 14.43 -11.29 17.76
C GLU A 306 13.48 -10.09 17.79
N ARG A 307 13.83 -9.09 18.59
CA ARG A 307 13.07 -7.85 18.77
C ARG A 307 13.91 -6.62 18.43
N GLY A 308 13.24 -5.54 18.01
CA GLY A 308 13.88 -4.28 17.63
C GLY A 308 13.93 -4.06 16.13
N ASN A 309 14.24 -2.83 15.72
CA ASN A 309 14.28 -2.40 14.32
C ASN A 309 15.72 -2.32 13.80
N ASP A 310 16.53 -3.31 14.09
CA ASP A 310 17.85 -3.42 13.47
C ASP A 310 17.74 -3.60 11.95
N PRO A 311 18.80 -3.32 11.18
CA PRO A 311 18.83 -3.59 9.76
C PRO A 311 18.41 -5.04 9.46
N LEU A 312 17.51 -5.22 8.51
CA LEU A 312 17.02 -6.53 8.09
C LEU A 312 18.15 -7.30 7.41
N GLN A 313 18.54 -8.44 7.97
CA GLN A 313 19.73 -9.21 7.56
C GLN A 313 19.41 -10.66 7.21
N ALA A 314 18.23 -11.15 7.58
CA ALA A 314 17.85 -12.54 7.39
C ALA A 314 16.44 -12.66 6.83
N CYS A 315 16.13 -13.83 6.26
CA CYS A 315 14.79 -14.20 5.83
C CYS A 315 14.26 -15.29 6.77
N LEU A 316 13.13 -15.02 7.41
CA LEU A 316 12.42 -16.02 8.20
C LEU A 316 11.43 -16.75 7.31
N LEU A 317 11.52 -18.09 7.28
CA LEU A 317 10.48 -18.94 6.74
C LEU A 317 9.48 -19.24 7.88
N TYR A 318 8.29 -18.70 7.76
CA TYR A 318 7.18 -19.02 8.66
C TYR A 318 6.37 -20.17 8.08
N THR A 319 5.97 -21.10 8.93
CA THR A 319 5.09 -22.23 8.59
C THR A 319 3.84 -22.16 9.44
N SER A 320 2.65 -22.15 8.83
CA SER A 320 1.41 -22.29 9.59
C SER A 320 1.14 -23.78 9.87
N ASP A 321 0.83 -24.11 11.12
CA ASP A 321 0.47 -25.49 11.54
C ASP A 321 -0.93 -25.90 11.03
N ALA A 322 -1.64 -25.04 10.33
CA ALA A 322 -3.03 -25.26 9.90
C ALA A 322 -3.17 -26.18 8.67
N ALA A 323 -2.22 -27.07 8.41
CA ALA A 323 -2.25 -27.93 7.24
C ALA A 323 -1.88 -29.41 7.52
N ASP A 324 -2.09 -29.88 8.72
CA ASP A 324 -1.98 -31.31 9.09
C ASP A 324 -3.36 -31.99 9.19
N ASP A 325 -4.36 -31.60 8.39
CA ASP A 325 -5.60 -32.34 8.17
C ASP A 325 -5.86 -32.53 6.67
#